data_7fde21509c7fd4500b7288875a6aee8b
#
_entry.id   7fde21509c7fd4500b7288875a6aee8b
#
_cell.length_a   1.000
_cell.length_b   1.000
_cell.length_c   1.000
_cell.angle_alpha   90.00
_cell.angle_beta   90.00
_cell.angle_gamma   90.00
#
_symmetry.space_group_name_H-M   'P 1'
#
loop_
_entity.id
_entity.type
_entity.pdbx_description
1 polymer ?
#
loop_
_entity_poly.entity_id
_entity_poly.type
_entity_poly.pdbx_seq_one_letter_code
_entity_poly.pdbx_strand_id
1 'polypeptide(L)'
;MQFFSTRDRNRVVSASQAIAQGLSDEGGLFVPQSFPQVDVQAICGLEYPEMAAAIVGQYLTDYSQQFLAEAAKATYGEAFGGKAGYLAPVSDSVYSLELWHGPTCAFKDYALQLMPKLLVEAKKNLNRTEKTLILVATSGDTGKAALDGYHDIPGVEIAVFFPTGGTSEIQRLQMVTQEGENVAVYAVRGNFDDAQTGVKRVFGDGAIAAELAKRNIRLSSANSINWGRLVPQIVYYFAAYAQLLKAGKIAFGDKVDFCVPTGNFGDILAGYYAKQMGLPVGKLVCASNENNVLTDFLTTGTYTAKREFFKTTSPSMDILVSSNLERLLYHVTGSDTEVAALMKSLAEPGSYTVRPETLRTIQESFACGWSSEEQVAGEIRARCEQDGYLCDTHTAVAFHVAAQHKRDGVPMVVLSTASPFKFPRSVLEALGQTAPANDFEAMQQLEEITGRTAPASLSALRRKAERFNTVIDPEQIAQVALSYQA
;
A
#
# COMPACT_ATOMS: atom_id res chain seq x y z
N MET A 1 -7.89 13.35 18.43
CA MET A 1 -8.67 12.97 17.23
C MET A 1 -9.48 11.72 17.56
N GLN A 2 -10.77 11.72 17.26
CA GLN A 2 -11.60 10.53 17.32
C GLN A 2 -11.73 9.90 15.95
N PHE A 3 -12.05 8.61 15.91
CA PHE A 3 -12.30 7.85 14.69
C PHE A 3 -13.69 7.25 14.72
N PHE A 4 -14.33 7.21 13.56
CA PHE A 4 -15.64 6.61 13.35
C PHE A 4 -15.49 5.38 12.46
N SER A 5 -16.47 4.45 12.55
CA SER A 5 -16.60 3.44 11.51
C SER A 5 -17.33 4.02 10.29
N THR A 6 -16.90 3.61 9.10
CA THR A 6 -17.54 3.97 7.83
C THR A 6 -18.96 3.44 7.70
N ARG A 7 -19.37 2.43 8.50
CA ARG A 7 -20.68 1.78 8.45
C ARG A 7 -21.52 1.97 9.71
N ASP A 8 -20.95 2.55 10.77
CA ASP A 8 -21.64 2.91 12.00
C ASP A 8 -20.96 4.10 12.66
N ARG A 9 -21.49 5.29 12.46
CA ARG A 9 -20.95 6.54 13.03
C ARG A 9 -20.99 6.60 14.55
N ASN A 10 -21.84 5.78 15.19
CA ASN A 10 -21.90 5.68 16.65
C ASN A 10 -20.72 4.89 17.22
N ARG A 11 -20.02 4.12 16.39
CA ARG A 11 -18.79 3.44 16.78
C ARG A 11 -17.63 4.44 16.78
N VAL A 12 -17.39 5.02 17.94
CA VAL A 12 -16.35 6.04 18.16
C VAL A 12 -15.19 5.42 18.92
N VAL A 13 -13.98 5.56 18.39
CA VAL A 13 -12.77 4.99 18.98
C VAL A 13 -11.61 6.02 18.99
N SER A 14 -10.60 5.80 19.83
CA SER A 14 -9.34 6.55 19.79
C SER A 14 -8.45 6.09 18.62
N ALA A 15 -7.39 6.84 18.32
CA ALA A 15 -6.43 6.43 17.30
C ALA A 15 -5.74 5.10 17.67
N SER A 16 -5.35 4.93 18.94
CA SER A 16 -4.79 3.68 19.45
C SER A 16 -5.75 2.50 19.26
N GLN A 17 -7.06 2.70 19.52
CA GLN A 17 -8.06 1.66 19.29
C GLN A 17 -8.22 1.33 17.81
N ALA A 18 -8.26 2.33 16.93
CA ALA A 18 -8.38 2.14 15.49
C ALA A 18 -7.19 1.33 14.91
N ILE A 19 -5.97 1.61 15.37
CA ILE A 19 -4.76 0.88 14.95
C ILE A 19 -4.74 -0.53 15.54
N ALA A 20 -5.00 -0.70 16.84
CA ALA A 20 -4.95 -2.00 17.49
C ALA A 20 -6.04 -2.97 17.00
N GLN A 21 -7.21 -2.45 16.65
CA GLN A 21 -8.32 -3.24 16.15
C GLN A 21 -8.26 -3.45 14.63
N GLY A 22 -7.87 -2.42 13.87
CA GLY A 22 -7.70 -2.43 12.42
C GLY A 22 -8.99 -2.35 11.62
N LEU A 23 -10.04 -3.04 12.05
CA LEU A 23 -11.36 -3.12 11.41
C LEU A 23 -12.44 -3.01 12.48
N SER A 24 -13.54 -2.34 12.21
CA SER A 24 -14.68 -2.29 13.12
C SER A 24 -15.45 -3.62 13.16
N ASP A 25 -16.15 -3.91 14.27
CA ASP A 25 -16.77 -5.20 14.51
C ASP A 25 -17.86 -5.56 13.46
N GLU A 26 -18.53 -4.54 12.91
CA GLU A 26 -19.51 -4.69 11.81
C GLU A 26 -18.87 -4.72 10.42
N GLY A 27 -17.53 -4.70 10.34
CA GLY A 27 -16.74 -4.78 9.11
C GLY A 27 -16.46 -3.42 8.44
N GLY A 28 -16.84 -2.30 9.05
CA GLY A 28 -16.53 -0.96 8.58
C GLY A 28 -15.08 -0.56 8.83
N LEU A 29 -14.56 0.39 8.06
CA LEU A 29 -13.21 0.91 8.19
C LEU A 29 -13.18 2.13 9.11
N PHE A 30 -12.10 2.30 9.87
CA PHE A 30 -11.95 3.50 10.69
C PHE A 30 -11.50 4.70 9.85
N VAL A 31 -12.16 5.84 10.06
CA VAL A 31 -11.85 7.15 9.46
C VAL A 31 -11.77 8.21 10.55
N PRO A 32 -10.89 9.23 10.42
CA PRO A 32 -10.82 10.32 11.40
C PRO A 32 -12.10 11.18 11.34
N GLN A 33 -12.44 11.76 12.47
CA GLN A 33 -13.60 12.65 12.64
C GLN A 33 -13.54 13.86 11.70
N SER A 34 -12.35 14.37 11.42
CA SER A 34 -12.13 15.55 10.58
C SER A 34 -10.74 15.48 9.92
N PHE A 35 -10.56 16.31 8.91
CA PHE A 35 -9.26 16.52 8.28
C PHE A 35 -8.55 17.68 9.01
N PRO A 36 -7.41 17.42 9.69
CA PRO A 36 -6.65 18.49 10.32
C PRO A 36 -6.08 19.44 9.26
N GLN A 37 -6.16 20.73 9.50
CA GLN A 37 -5.49 21.72 8.67
C GLN A 37 -4.08 21.95 9.22
N VAL A 38 -3.08 22.00 8.33
CA VAL A 38 -1.68 22.18 8.71
C VAL A 38 -1.06 23.39 8.02
N ASP A 39 -0.04 23.97 8.64
CA ASP A 39 0.83 24.91 7.96
C ASP A 39 1.71 24.15 6.97
N VAL A 40 1.26 24.10 5.71
CA VAL A 40 1.94 23.37 4.63
C VAL A 40 3.35 23.90 4.41
N GLN A 41 3.57 25.24 4.54
CA GLN A 41 4.88 25.85 4.34
C GLN A 41 5.87 25.41 5.43
N ALA A 42 5.42 25.39 6.67
CA ALA A 42 6.22 24.90 7.80
C ALA A 42 6.54 23.39 7.64
N ILE A 43 5.56 22.58 7.27
CA ILE A 43 5.77 21.12 7.02
C ILE A 43 6.77 20.89 5.89
N CYS A 44 6.68 21.63 4.78
CA CYS A 44 7.60 21.51 3.65
C CYS A 44 9.04 21.94 3.97
N GLY A 45 9.27 22.62 5.08
CA GLY A 45 10.61 22.95 5.58
C GLY A 45 11.29 21.84 6.39
N LEU A 46 10.59 20.75 6.71
CA LEU A 46 11.08 19.67 7.54
C LEU A 46 11.78 18.57 6.70
N GLU A 47 12.71 17.85 7.32
CA GLU A 47 13.21 16.60 6.78
C GLU A 47 12.17 15.48 6.92
N TYR A 48 12.29 14.41 6.12
CA TYR A 48 11.23 13.39 6.01
C TYR A 48 10.80 12.77 7.36
N PRO A 49 11.70 12.36 8.29
CA PRO A 49 11.28 11.82 9.58
C PRO A 49 10.50 12.85 10.45
N GLU A 50 10.92 14.11 10.44
CA GLU A 50 10.25 15.20 11.18
C GLU A 50 8.88 15.48 10.57
N MET A 51 8.80 15.53 9.23
CA MET A 51 7.55 15.67 8.48
C MET A 51 6.59 14.52 8.81
N ALA A 52 7.09 13.28 8.87
CA ALA A 52 6.30 12.11 9.24
C ALA A 52 5.72 12.23 10.65
N ALA A 53 6.55 12.60 11.64
CA ALA A 53 6.08 12.81 13.01
C ALA A 53 5.02 13.91 13.10
N ALA A 54 5.24 15.03 12.40
CA ALA A 54 4.32 16.18 12.40
C ALA A 54 2.96 15.82 11.76
N ILE A 55 2.94 15.14 10.61
CA ILE A 55 1.71 14.78 9.89
C ILE A 55 0.97 13.65 10.62
N VAL A 56 1.65 12.57 10.97
CA VAL A 56 1.05 11.43 11.68
C VAL A 56 0.47 11.87 13.02
N GLY A 57 1.17 12.76 13.72
CA GLY A 57 0.73 13.31 15.02
C GLY A 57 -0.56 14.12 14.97
N GLN A 58 -0.95 14.65 13.80
CA GLN A 58 -2.24 15.32 13.65
C GLN A 58 -3.43 14.36 13.82
N TYR A 59 -3.23 13.11 13.45
CA TYR A 59 -4.25 12.06 13.56
C TYR A 59 -4.12 11.23 14.83
N LEU A 60 -2.88 10.91 15.24
CA LEU A 60 -2.60 10.06 16.40
C LEU A 60 -2.43 10.87 17.68
N THR A 61 -3.47 11.58 18.08
CA THR A 61 -3.44 12.56 19.19
C THR A 61 -3.34 11.94 20.59
N ASP A 62 -3.50 10.63 20.71
CA ASP A 62 -3.30 9.85 21.94
C ASP A 62 -1.91 9.18 22.02
N TYR A 63 -1.02 9.53 21.06
CA TYR A 63 0.41 9.17 21.09
C TYR A 63 1.24 10.39 21.50
N SER A 64 2.32 10.18 22.27
CA SER A 64 3.20 11.29 22.62
C SER A 64 4.00 11.76 21.40
N GLN A 65 4.24 13.08 21.31
CA GLN A 65 5.04 13.67 20.24
C GLN A 65 6.48 13.12 20.23
N GLN A 66 7.04 12.87 21.44
CA GLN A 66 8.36 12.27 21.58
C GLN A 66 8.39 10.87 20.94
N PHE A 67 7.43 10.02 21.26
CA PHE A 67 7.34 8.68 20.66
C PHE A 67 7.24 8.75 19.14
N LEU A 68 6.38 9.61 18.60
CA LEU A 68 6.20 9.75 17.15
C LEU A 68 7.48 10.23 16.46
N ALA A 69 8.21 11.17 17.07
CA ALA A 69 9.50 11.63 16.52
C ALA A 69 10.58 10.52 16.53
N GLU A 70 10.68 9.77 17.63
CA GLU A 70 11.62 8.65 17.76
C GLU A 70 11.26 7.52 16.77
N ALA A 71 9.98 7.15 16.69
CA ALA A 71 9.50 6.11 15.79
C ALA A 71 9.71 6.48 14.32
N ALA A 72 9.41 7.71 13.92
CA ALA A 72 9.64 8.20 12.56
C ALA A 72 11.13 8.22 12.20
N LYS A 73 11.98 8.71 13.10
CA LYS A 73 13.44 8.73 12.90
C LYS A 73 14.01 7.31 12.76
N ALA A 74 13.59 6.39 13.62
CA ALA A 74 14.01 4.99 13.57
C ALA A 74 13.50 4.26 12.31
N THR A 75 12.39 4.71 11.74
CA THR A 75 11.78 4.09 10.55
C THR A 75 12.40 4.62 9.26
N TYR A 76 12.45 5.94 9.09
CA TYR A 76 12.79 6.59 7.81
C TYR A 76 14.24 7.08 7.73
N GLY A 77 15.11 6.62 8.64
CA GLY A 77 16.53 6.93 8.66
C GLY A 77 17.35 6.05 7.72
N GLU A 78 18.30 5.31 8.27
CA GLU A 78 19.27 4.50 7.50
C GLU A 78 18.62 3.45 6.59
N ALA A 79 17.53 2.85 7.00
CA ALA A 79 16.81 1.82 6.24
C ALA A 79 16.34 2.28 4.84
N PHE A 80 16.17 3.59 4.66
CA PHE A 80 15.82 4.20 3.37
C PHE A 80 17.02 4.84 2.65
N GLY A 81 18.23 4.71 3.19
CA GLY A 81 19.45 5.21 2.57
C GLY A 81 19.43 6.73 2.30
N GLY A 82 18.70 7.51 3.11
CA GLY A 82 18.52 8.95 2.91
C GLY A 82 17.57 9.31 1.75
N LYS A 83 16.86 8.34 1.20
CA LYS A 83 15.96 8.54 0.04
C LYS A 83 14.48 8.34 0.37
N ALA A 84 14.07 8.52 1.63
CA ALA A 84 12.66 8.50 1.97
C ALA A 84 11.93 9.64 1.25
N GLY A 85 10.92 9.29 0.43
CA GLY A 85 10.16 10.24 -0.38
C GLY A 85 10.95 10.89 -1.51
N TYR A 86 11.99 10.26 -2.04
CA TYR A 86 12.85 10.81 -3.09
C TYR A 86 12.10 11.06 -4.40
N LEU A 87 12.24 12.26 -4.94
CA LEU A 87 11.61 12.70 -6.19
C LEU A 87 12.66 12.79 -7.31
N ALA A 88 12.57 11.90 -8.29
CA ALA A 88 13.42 11.89 -9.47
C ALA A 88 12.79 12.67 -10.62
N PRO A 89 13.53 13.57 -11.32
CA PRO A 89 13.06 14.13 -12.58
C PRO A 89 13.07 13.06 -13.67
N VAL A 90 12.02 13.01 -14.49
CA VAL A 90 11.92 12.06 -15.61
C VAL A 90 11.93 12.80 -16.94
N SER A 91 11.04 13.78 -17.10
CA SER A 91 11.01 14.65 -18.28
C SER A 91 10.49 16.03 -17.88
N ASP A 92 10.34 16.93 -18.84
CA ASP A 92 9.79 18.28 -18.58
C ASP A 92 8.43 18.17 -17.86
N SER A 93 8.37 18.73 -16.65
CA SER A 93 7.20 18.72 -15.76
C SER A 93 6.66 17.35 -15.33
N VAL A 94 7.36 16.25 -15.60
CA VAL A 94 7.03 14.90 -15.10
C VAL A 94 8.13 14.40 -14.17
N TYR A 95 7.70 13.96 -12.98
CA TYR A 95 8.58 13.50 -11.92
C TYR A 95 8.13 12.13 -11.46
N SER A 96 9.06 11.31 -10.99
CA SER A 96 8.80 10.03 -10.35
C SER A 96 9.06 10.12 -8.85
N LEU A 97 8.06 9.87 -8.04
CA LEU A 97 8.22 9.74 -6.59
C LEU A 97 8.61 8.29 -6.29
N GLU A 98 9.91 8.06 -6.09
CA GLU A 98 10.46 6.73 -5.88
C GLU A 98 10.23 6.24 -4.45
N LEU A 99 9.25 5.39 -4.27
CA LEU A 99 8.83 4.87 -2.96
C LEU A 99 9.44 3.49 -2.63
N TRP A 100 10.43 3.04 -3.38
CA TRP A 100 11.03 1.71 -3.27
C TRP A 100 12.45 1.69 -2.69
N HIS A 101 12.89 2.79 -2.09
CA HIS A 101 14.21 2.84 -1.44
C HIS A 101 14.23 2.27 -0.02
N GLY A 102 13.11 1.75 0.47
CA GLY A 102 13.02 1.05 1.74
C GLY A 102 13.58 -0.38 1.67
N PRO A 103 13.63 -1.08 2.82
CA PRO A 103 14.32 -2.38 2.95
C PRO A 103 13.78 -3.48 2.04
N THR A 104 12.49 -3.43 1.66
CA THR A 104 11.89 -4.47 0.82
C THR A 104 11.66 -4.05 -0.63
N CYS A 105 12.12 -2.86 -0.99
CA CYS A 105 12.05 -2.29 -2.33
C CYS A 105 10.63 -2.13 -2.88
N ALA A 106 9.69 -1.74 -2.01
CA ALA A 106 8.31 -1.40 -2.36
C ALA A 106 7.76 -0.29 -1.46
N PHE A 107 6.80 0.50 -1.96
CA PHE A 107 6.16 1.61 -1.22
C PHE A 107 5.54 1.18 0.11
N LYS A 108 5.20 -0.10 0.23
CA LYS A 108 4.59 -0.68 1.43
C LYS A 108 5.47 -0.56 2.67
N ASP A 109 6.79 -0.37 2.49
CA ASP A 109 7.74 -0.09 3.57
C ASP A 109 7.39 1.17 4.35
N TYR A 110 6.90 2.22 3.69
CA TYR A 110 6.55 3.47 4.36
C TYR A 110 5.54 3.29 5.49
N ALA A 111 4.61 2.38 5.30
CA ALA A 111 3.63 2.07 6.33
C ALA A 111 4.05 0.89 7.21
N LEU A 112 4.57 -0.19 6.63
CA LEU A 112 4.81 -1.44 7.35
C LEU A 112 6.09 -1.41 8.22
N GLN A 113 7.01 -0.46 8.01
CA GLN A 113 8.13 -0.22 8.92
C GLN A 113 7.75 0.65 10.13
N LEU A 114 6.71 1.48 10.03
CA LEU A 114 6.22 2.30 11.13
C LEU A 114 5.11 1.63 11.94
N MET A 115 4.18 0.95 11.26
CA MET A 115 2.98 0.37 11.86
C MET A 115 3.24 -0.57 13.05
N PRO A 116 4.28 -1.43 13.08
CA PRO A 116 4.57 -2.27 14.26
C PRO A 116 4.84 -1.44 15.51
N LYS A 117 5.59 -0.34 15.38
CA LYS A 117 5.88 0.59 16.48
C LYS A 117 4.59 1.25 16.98
N LEU A 118 3.74 1.70 16.04
CA LEU A 118 2.43 2.26 16.38
C LEU A 118 1.52 1.24 17.07
N LEU A 119 1.54 -0.02 16.65
CA LEU A 119 0.74 -1.08 17.26
C LEU A 119 1.18 -1.37 18.72
N VAL A 120 2.49 -1.46 18.96
CA VAL A 120 3.03 -1.68 20.31
C VAL A 120 2.65 -0.54 21.23
N GLU A 121 2.78 0.72 20.77
CA GLU A 121 2.41 1.89 21.55
C GLU A 121 0.89 1.98 21.77
N ALA A 122 0.09 1.63 20.74
CA ALA A 122 -1.36 1.52 20.89
C ALA A 122 -1.76 0.56 22.03
N LYS A 123 -1.11 -0.60 22.12
CA LYS A 123 -1.36 -1.58 23.17
C LYS A 123 -1.03 -1.02 24.55
N LYS A 124 0.07 -0.27 24.67
CA LYS A 124 0.42 0.41 25.94
C LYS A 124 -0.64 1.44 26.32
N ASN A 125 -1.03 2.31 25.39
CA ASN A 125 -2.06 3.34 25.61
C ASN A 125 -3.40 2.76 26.04
N LEU A 126 -3.69 1.53 25.60
CA LEU A 126 -4.92 0.79 25.90
C LEU A 126 -4.78 -0.16 27.10
N ASN A 127 -3.62 -0.21 27.75
CA ASN A 127 -3.30 -1.20 28.81
C ASN A 127 -3.58 -2.67 28.39
N ARG A 128 -3.26 -3.00 27.13
CA ARG A 128 -3.45 -4.34 26.55
C ARG A 128 -2.17 -5.15 26.67
N THR A 129 -2.29 -6.39 27.11
CA THR A 129 -1.16 -7.30 27.35
C THR A 129 -1.21 -8.56 26.50
N GLU A 130 -2.32 -8.79 25.79
CA GLU A 130 -2.47 -9.95 24.91
C GLU A 130 -1.41 -9.96 23.79
N LYS A 131 -0.94 -11.16 23.41
CA LYS A 131 -0.10 -11.33 22.21
C LYS A 131 -0.93 -11.04 20.96
N THR A 132 -0.36 -10.37 19.99
CA THR A 132 -1.02 -10.10 18.70
C THR A 132 -0.55 -11.11 17.67
N LEU A 133 -1.46 -11.88 17.07
CA LEU A 133 -1.18 -12.75 15.92
C LEU A 133 -1.66 -12.07 14.64
N ILE A 134 -0.71 -11.75 13.77
CA ILE A 134 -0.98 -11.13 12.46
C ILE A 134 -1.00 -12.21 11.39
N LEU A 135 -2.12 -12.30 10.67
CA LEU A 135 -2.26 -13.17 9.51
C LEU A 135 -2.33 -12.32 8.24
N VAL A 136 -1.49 -12.67 7.26
CA VAL A 136 -1.41 -11.93 5.99
C VAL A 136 -1.50 -12.91 4.82
N ALA A 137 -2.53 -12.77 3.98
CA ALA A 137 -2.50 -13.34 2.63
C ALA A 137 -1.89 -12.30 1.68
N THR A 138 -1.00 -12.73 0.81
CA THR A 138 -0.24 -11.83 -0.07
C THR A 138 0.03 -12.42 -1.44
N SER A 139 0.12 -11.55 -2.46
CA SER A 139 0.69 -11.85 -3.77
C SER A 139 2.21 -11.58 -3.85
N GLY A 140 2.85 -11.14 -2.76
CA GLY A 140 4.30 -10.88 -2.68
C GLY A 140 4.66 -9.70 -1.79
N ASP A 141 4.61 -8.47 -2.29
CA ASP A 141 5.16 -7.28 -1.65
C ASP A 141 4.63 -6.98 -0.25
N THR A 142 3.31 -7.11 -0.04
CA THR A 142 2.70 -6.85 1.27
C THR A 142 3.20 -7.84 2.32
N GLY A 143 3.30 -9.12 1.95
CA GLY A 143 3.79 -10.15 2.85
C GLY A 143 5.24 -9.89 3.25
N LYS A 144 6.11 -9.61 2.27
CA LYS A 144 7.52 -9.30 2.57
C LYS A 144 7.66 -8.06 3.44
N ALA A 145 6.98 -6.97 3.11
CA ALA A 145 7.08 -5.74 3.89
C ALA A 145 6.51 -5.91 5.32
N ALA A 146 5.47 -6.73 5.49
CA ALA A 146 4.95 -7.07 6.81
C ALA A 146 5.93 -7.93 7.62
N LEU A 147 6.47 -8.98 7.02
CA LEU A 147 7.50 -9.82 7.66
C LEU A 147 8.69 -8.98 8.12
N ASP A 148 9.18 -8.10 7.27
CA ASP A 148 10.32 -7.24 7.56
C ASP A 148 10.03 -6.23 8.68
N GLY A 149 8.85 -5.61 8.68
CA GLY A 149 8.47 -4.65 9.71
C GLY A 149 8.14 -5.27 11.06
N TYR A 150 7.56 -6.47 11.08
CA TYR A 150 7.11 -7.13 12.31
C TYR A 150 8.10 -8.14 12.88
N HIS A 151 9.23 -8.43 12.20
CA HIS A 151 10.21 -9.38 12.73
C HIS A 151 10.74 -8.91 14.10
N ASP A 152 10.84 -9.84 15.03
CA ASP A 152 11.36 -9.64 16.38
C ASP A 152 10.66 -8.53 17.20
N ILE A 153 9.43 -8.15 16.82
CA ILE A 153 8.63 -7.20 17.60
C ILE A 153 8.02 -7.92 18.82
N PRO A 154 8.33 -7.48 20.05
CA PRO A 154 7.85 -8.13 21.26
C PRO A 154 6.31 -8.19 21.35
N GLY A 155 5.77 -9.35 21.69
CA GLY A 155 4.33 -9.55 21.85
C GLY A 155 3.54 -9.57 20.56
N VAL A 156 4.23 -9.78 19.41
CA VAL A 156 3.62 -9.95 18.09
C VAL A 156 4.15 -11.23 17.45
N GLU A 157 3.25 -12.00 16.85
CA GLU A 157 3.56 -13.12 15.96
C GLU A 157 3.00 -12.78 14.57
N ILE A 158 3.68 -13.22 13.52
CA ILE A 158 3.20 -13.00 12.16
C ILE A 158 3.30 -14.27 11.31
N ALA A 159 2.20 -14.64 10.65
CA ALA A 159 2.16 -15.70 9.65
C ALA A 159 1.73 -15.13 8.30
N VAL A 160 2.54 -15.38 7.28
CA VAL A 160 2.31 -14.96 5.91
C VAL A 160 1.98 -16.16 5.05
N PHE A 161 0.93 -16.04 4.25
CA PHE A 161 0.42 -17.04 3.34
C PHE A 161 0.50 -16.52 1.90
N PHE A 162 1.22 -17.19 1.04
CA PHE A 162 1.35 -16.83 -0.37
C PHE A 162 1.01 -18.01 -1.29
N PRO A 163 0.45 -17.79 -2.50
CA PRO A 163 0.07 -18.88 -3.40
C PRO A 163 1.30 -19.56 -3.98
N THR A 164 1.22 -20.89 -4.20
CA THR A 164 2.28 -21.66 -4.87
C THR A 164 2.55 -21.25 -6.31
N GLY A 165 1.68 -20.44 -6.92
CA GLY A 165 1.86 -19.84 -8.24
C GLY A 165 1.40 -18.38 -8.26
N GLY A 166 2.19 -17.49 -8.88
CA GLY A 166 1.80 -16.09 -9.07
C GLY A 166 2.67 -15.03 -8.38
N THR A 167 3.64 -15.44 -7.55
CA THR A 167 4.72 -14.56 -7.07
C THR A 167 5.94 -14.70 -7.98
N SER A 168 6.72 -13.61 -8.19
CA SER A 168 8.05 -13.74 -8.81
C SER A 168 8.99 -14.51 -7.87
N GLU A 169 10.04 -15.10 -8.41
CA GLU A 169 11.04 -15.81 -7.60
C GLU A 169 11.71 -14.86 -6.59
N ILE A 170 11.97 -13.63 -7.00
CA ILE A 170 12.50 -12.60 -6.10
C ILE A 170 11.55 -12.34 -4.92
N GLN A 171 10.24 -12.18 -5.17
CA GLN A 171 9.26 -11.97 -4.11
C GLN A 171 9.14 -13.20 -3.20
N ARG A 172 9.16 -14.41 -3.77
CA ARG A 172 9.14 -15.66 -3.00
C ARG A 172 10.34 -15.73 -2.05
N LEU A 173 11.54 -15.53 -2.59
CA LEU A 173 12.77 -15.55 -1.80
C LEU A 173 12.81 -14.47 -0.74
N GLN A 174 12.32 -13.26 -1.03
CA GLN A 174 12.19 -12.22 -0.01
C GLN A 174 11.39 -12.69 1.21
N MET A 175 10.37 -13.52 1.01
CA MET A 175 9.54 -14.03 2.11
C MET A 175 10.16 -15.27 2.78
N VAL A 176 10.55 -16.28 2.01
CA VAL A 176 11.01 -17.57 2.59
C VAL A 176 12.40 -17.51 3.21
N THR A 177 13.17 -16.46 2.95
CA THR A 177 14.47 -16.20 3.58
C THR A 177 14.40 -15.19 4.73
N GLN A 178 13.19 -14.74 5.11
CA GLN A 178 13.02 -13.76 6.19
C GLN A 178 13.58 -14.27 7.52
N GLU A 179 14.36 -13.46 8.19
CA GLU A 179 14.90 -13.69 9.51
C GLU A 179 13.89 -13.22 10.60
N GLY A 180 14.07 -13.66 11.84
CA GLY A 180 13.22 -13.35 12.99
C GLY A 180 12.66 -14.62 13.65
N GLU A 181 12.44 -14.56 14.95
CA GLU A 181 11.94 -15.71 15.74
C GLU A 181 10.40 -15.79 15.74
N ASN A 182 9.74 -14.65 15.55
CA ASN A 182 8.28 -14.51 15.60
C ASN A 182 7.61 -14.53 14.21
N VAL A 183 8.33 -14.95 13.17
CA VAL A 183 7.84 -14.95 11.78
C VAL A 183 7.63 -16.37 11.27
N ALA A 184 6.55 -16.60 10.51
CA ALA A 184 6.29 -17.84 9.82
C ALA A 184 5.77 -17.54 8.39
N VAL A 185 6.15 -18.39 7.44
CA VAL A 185 5.76 -18.25 6.03
C VAL A 185 5.30 -19.60 5.50
N TYR A 186 4.14 -19.62 4.85
CA TYR A 186 3.52 -20.81 4.28
C TYR A 186 3.16 -20.58 2.82
N ALA A 187 3.56 -21.49 1.96
CA ALA A 187 3.03 -21.57 0.61
C ALA A 187 1.67 -22.27 0.65
N VAL A 188 0.67 -21.69 0.01
CA VAL A 188 -0.71 -22.21 -0.05
C VAL A 188 -0.97 -22.76 -1.44
N ARG A 189 -1.46 -24.01 -1.54
CA ARG A 189 -1.88 -24.59 -2.82
C ARG A 189 -3.05 -23.80 -3.39
N GLY A 190 -2.93 -23.40 -4.65
CA GLY A 190 -3.93 -22.59 -5.34
C GLY A 190 -3.40 -21.22 -5.73
N ASN A 191 -4.32 -20.26 -5.87
CA ASN A 191 -4.06 -18.88 -6.25
C ASN A 191 -4.16 -17.92 -5.03
N PHE A 192 -4.02 -16.62 -5.30
CA PHE A 192 -4.12 -15.60 -4.24
C PHE A 192 -5.49 -15.57 -3.54
N ASP A 193 -6.57 -15.78 -4.29
CA ASP A 193 -7.93 -15.77 -3.72
C ASP A 193 -8.16 -16.93 -2.77
N ASP A 194 -7.54 -18.10 -3.02
CA ASP A 194 -7.57 -19.25 -2.12
C ASP A 194 -6.92 -18.92 -0.78
N ALA A 195 -5.70 -18.35 -0.82
CA ALA A 195 -5.00 -17.93 0.40
C ALA A 195 -5.77 -16.83 1.15
N GLN A 196 -6.29 -15.83 0.43
CA GLN A 196 -7.08 -14.74 1.01
C GLN A 196 -8.37 -15.23 1.64
N THR A 197 -9.07 -16.14 0.97
CA THR A 197 -10.31 -16.74 1.48
C THR A 197 -10.05 -17.55 2.75
N GLY A 198 -8.96 -18.33 2.79
CA GLY A 198 -8.55 -19.06 3.97
C GLY A 198 -8.28 -18.14 5.17
N VAL A 199 -7.55 -17.05 4.97
CA VAL A 199 -7.29 -16.04 6.01
C VAL A 199 -8.59 -15.35 6.45
N LYS A 200 -9.47 -14.96 5.51
CA LYS A 200 -10.77 -14.34 5.84
C LYS A 200 -11.66 -15.27 6.67
N ARG A 201 -11.67 -16.58 6.41
CA ARG A 201 -12.39 -17.56 7.22
C ARG A 201 -11.93 -17.56 8.67
N VAL A 202 -10.61 -17.49 8.91
CA VAL A 202 -10.07 -17.41 10.27
C VAL A 202 -10.53 -16.16 11.00
N PHE A 203 -10.52 -15.00 10.33
CA PHE A 203 -11.01 -13.74 10.91
C PHE A 203 -12.53 -13.74 11.17
N GLY A 204 -13.30 -14.42 10.33
CA GLY A 204 -14.76 -14.52 10.47
C GLY A 204 -15.23 -15.61 11.44
N ASP A 205 -14.34 -16.49 11.93
CA ASP A 205 -14.69 -17.60 12.81
C ASP A 205 -14.59 -17.20 14.29
N GLY A 206 -15.74 -16.96 14.92
CA GLY A 206 -15.83 -16.62 16.34
C GLY A 206 -15.29 -17.72 17.27
N ALA A 207 -15.32 -19.00 16.86
CA ALA A 207 -14.78 -20.10 17.67
C ALA A 207 -13.24 -20.06 17.69
N ILE A 208 -12.61 -19.78 16.58
CA ILE A 208 -11.15 -19.58 16.49
C ILE A 208 -10.75 -18.37 17.34
N ALA A 209 -11.45 -17.25 17.20
CA ALA A 209 -11.18 -16.04 17.98
C ALA A 209 -11.32 -16.31 19.51
N ALA A 210 -12.36 -17.04 19.92
CA ALA A 210 -12.56 -17.41 21.32
C ALA A 210 -11.47 -18.36 21.85
N GLU A 211 -11.00 -19.32 21.06
CA GLU A 211 -9.95 -20.24 21.44
C GLU A 211 -8.59 -19.53 21.60
N LEU A 212 -8.26 -18.62 20.68
CA LEU A 212 -7.07 -17.78 20.79
C LEU A 212 -7.14 -16.84 22.00
N ALA A 213 -8.30 -16.27 22.28
CA ALA A 213 -8.51 -15.41 23.46
C ALA A 213 -8.25 -16.13 24.79
N LYS A 214 -8.59 -17.43 24.92
CA LYS A 214 -8.25 -18.26 26.10
C LYS A 214 -6.74 -18.36 26.31
N ARG A 215 -5.95 -18.24 25.25
CA ARG A 215 -4.47 -18.26 25.26
C ARG A 215 -3.89 -16.86 25.32
N ASN A 216 -4.69 -15.86 25.65
CA ASN A 216 -4.29 -14.43 25.63
C ASN A 216 -3.70 -13.99 24.29
N ILE A 217 -4.26 -14.47 23.16
CA ILE A 217 -3.86 -14.10 21.80
C ILE A 217 -5.03 -13.41 21.11
N ARG A 218 -4.75 -12.32 20.38
CA ARG A 218 -5.71 -11.60 19.57
C ARG A 218 -5.27 -11.55 18.11
N LEU A 219 -6.20 -11.84 17.20
CA LEU A 219 -5.95 -11.69 15.77
C LEU A 219 -5.88 -10.21 15.37
N SER A 220 -4.98 -9.88 14.46
CA SER A 220 -4.91 -8.59 13.79
C SER A 220 -4.44 -8.77 12.35
N SER A 221 -4.60 -7.73 11.54
CA SER A 221 -4.23 -7.74 10.13
C SER A 221 -3.27 -6.60 9.80
N ALA A 222 -2.25 -6.91 9.01
CA ALA A 222 -1.35 -5.92 8.43
C ALA A 222 -1.85 -5.41 7.04
N ASN A 223 -3.09 -5.69 6.66
CA ASN A 223 -3.64 -5.27 5.37
C ASN A 223 -3.90 -3.75 5.31
N SER A 224 -4.08 -3.23 4.10
CA SER A 224 -4.28 -1.79 3.83
C SER A 224 -5.53 -1.18 4.47
N ILE A 225 -6.44 -2.00 4.99
CA ILE A 225 -7.65 -1.56 5.71
C ILE A 225 -7.36 -0.94 7.08
N ASN A 226 -6.22 -1.28 7.72
CA ASN A 226 -5.84 -0.68 8.99
C ASN A 226 -5.41 0.78 8.79
N TRP A 227 -5.90 1.68 9.67
CA TRP A 227 -5.52 3.10 9.65
C TRP A 227 -4.01 3.33 9.75
N GLY A 228 -3.31 2.51 10.54
CA GLY A 228 -1.85 2.54 10.66
C GLY A 228 -1.09 2.26 9.35
N ARG A 229 -1.79 1.68 8.34
CA ARG A 229 -1.27 1.51 6.99
C ARG A 229 -1.49 2.74 6.11
N LEU A 230 -2.55 3.50 6.36
CA LEU A 230 -2.91 4.66 5.53
C LEU A 230 -2.18 5.92 5.96
N VAL A 231 -2.17 6.23 7.26
CA VAL A 231 -1.68 7.53 7.75
C VAL A 231 -0.21 7.83 7.40
N PRO A 232 0.74 6.88 7.40
CA PRO A 232 2.13 7.16 7.01
C PRO A 232 2.28 7.51 5.52
N GLN A 233 1.34 7.09 4.68
CA GLN A 233 1.39 7.34 3.25
C GLN A 233 1.03 8.78 2.89
N ILE A 234 0.38 9.52 3.77
CA ILE A 234 0.09 10.95 3.57
C ILE A 234 1.38 11.75 3.43
N VAL A 235 2.43 11.35 4.13
CA VAL A 235 3.70 12.08 4.27
C VAL A 235 4.42 12.28 2.95
N TYR A 236 4.51 11.26 2.12
CA TYR A 236 5.31 11.36 0.90
C TYR A 236 4.68 12.27 -0.18
N TYR A 237 3.39 12.60 -0.11
CA TYR A 237 2.78 13.65 -0.94
C TYR A 237 3.31 15.03 -0.56
N PHE A 238 3.43 15.31 0.74
CA PHE A 238 4.07 16.54 1.23
C PHE A 238 5.56 16.58 0.86
N ALA A 239 6.26 15.44 0.98
CA ALA A 239 7.68 15.36 0.63
C ALA A 239 7.93 15.63 -0.86
N ALA A 240 7.07 15.13 -1.75
CA ALA A 240 7.16 15.43 -3.18
C ALA A 240 6.94 16.93 -3.46
N TYR A 241 5.92 17.51 -2.86
CA TYR A 241 5.62 18.94 -2.99
C TYR A 241 6.79 19.80 -2.47
N ALA A 242 7.34 19.47 -1.29
CA ALA A 242 8.48 20.17 -0.70
C ALA A 242 9.73 20.15 -1.60
N GLN A 243 10.01 18.99 -2.25
CA GLN A 243 11.15 18.88 -3.16
C GLN A 243 10.95 19.71 -4.43
N LEU A 244 9.72 19.78 -4.98
CA LEU A 244 9.42 20.66 -6.11
C LEU A 244 9.60 22.14 -5.76
N LEU A 245 9.16 22.55 -4.56
CA LEU A 245 9.39 23.92 -4.03
C LEU A 245 10.88 24.20 -3.89
N LYS A 246 11.62 23.30 -3.24
CA LYS A 246 13.06 23.46 -3.00
C LYS A 246 13.86 23.52 -4.31
N ALA A 247 13.41 22.79 -5.34
CA ALA A 247 14.01 22.80 -6.67
C ALA A 247 13.57 24.00 -7.54
N GLY A 248 12.72 24.89 -7.04
CA GLY A 248 12.19 26.05 -7.79
C GLY A 248 11.32 25.65 -9.00
N LYS A 249 10.73 24.47 -8.98
CA LYS A 249 9.86 23.97 -10.06
C LYS A 249 8.42 24.44 -9.92
N ILE A 250 8.03 24.87 -8.75
CA ILE A 250 6.75 25.47 -8.40
C ILE A 250 6.96 26.63 -7.42
N ALA A 251 6.03 27.57 -7.38
CA ALA A 251 5.87 28.53 -6.28
C ALA A 251 4.92 27.94 -5.22
N PHE A 252 4.99 28.45 -4.00
CA PHE A 252 4.06 28.02 -2.94
C PHE A 252 2.60 28.36 -3.32
N GLY A 253 1.74 27.36 -3.27
CA GLY A 253 0.33 27.47 -3.66
C GLY A 253 0.04 26.93 -5.07
N ASP A 254 1.08 26.72 -5.90
CA ASP A 254 0.90 26.09 -7.20
C ASP A 254 0.43 24.65 -7.03
N LYS A 255 -0.47 24.22 -7.90
CA LYS A 255 -1.03 22.86 -7.85
C LYS A 255 -0.07 21.85 -8.47
N VAL A 256 -0.05 20.67 -7.90
CA VAL A 256 0.68 19.49 -8.40
C VAL A 256 -0.33 18.37 -8.61
N ASP A 257 -0.26 17.69 -9.75
CA ASP A 257 -1.04 16.49 -10.03
C ASP A 257 -0.24 15.24 -9.66
N PHE A 258 -0.94 14.23 -9.14
CA PHE A 258 -0.32 12.95 -8.79
C PHE A 258 -1.01 11.82 -9.53
N CYS A 259 -0.24 10.97 -10.21
CA CYS A 259 -0.72 9.75 -10.83
C CYS A 259 -0.25 8.53 -10.04
N VAL A 260 -1.19 7.70 -9.62
CA VAL A 260 -0.97 6.63 -8.66
C VAL A 260 -1.37 5.30 -9.24
N PRO A 261 -0.44 4.32 -9.36
CA PRO A 261 -0.81 2.95 -9.72
C PRO A 261 -1.64 2.37 -8.58
N THR A 262 -2.90 2.06 -8.87
CA THR A 262 -3.90 1.88 -7.83
C THR A 262 -4.53 0.48 -7.87
N GLY A 263 -4.42 -0.24 -6.75
CA GLY A 263 -5.19 -1.45 -6.46
C GLY A 263 -6.19 -1.19 -5.31
N ASN A 264 -5.78 -1.39 -4.06
CA ASN A 264 -6.63 -1.26 -2.87
C ASN A 264 -6.98 0.18 -2.47
N PHE A 265 -6.70 1.17 -3.29
CA PHE A 265 -7.03 2.59 -3.13
C PHE A 265 -6.39 3.29 -1.91
N GLY A 266 -5.53 2.61 -1.16
CA GLY A 266 -4.90 3.18 0.05
C GLY A 266 -3.95 4.31 -0.27
N ASP A 267 -3.07 4.10 -1.23
CA ASP A 267 -2.05 5.05 -1.66
C ASP A 267 -2.68 6.35 -2.19
N ILE A 268 -3.53 6.28 -3.19
CA ILE A 268 -4.19 7.46 -3.77
C ILE A 268 -5.12 8.17 -2.77
N LEU A 269 -5.75 7.42 -1.86
CA LEU A 269 -6.56 7.99 -0.78
C LEU A 269 -5.69 8.79 0.19
N ALA A 270 -4.46 8.38 0.46
CA ALA A 270 -3.52 9.18 1.26
C ALA A 270 -3.23 10.54 0.61
N GLY A 271 -3.15 10.59 -0.73
CA GLY A 271 -3.10 11.85 -1.48
C GLY A 271 -4.36 12.71 -1.32
N TYR A 272 -5.52 12.08 -1.24
CA TYR A 272 -6.77 12.79 -0.93
C TYR A 272 -6.75 13.38 0.49
N TYR A 273 -6.24 12.64 1.49
CA TYR A 273 -6.04 13.17 2.84
C TYR A 273 -5.06 14.35 2.85
N ALA A 274 -3.93 14.25 2.13
CA ALA A 274 -2.98 15.35 1.99
C ALA A 274 -3.64 16.61 1.40
N LYS A 275 -4.47 16.46 0.37
CA LYS A 275 -5.26 17.54 -0.22
C LYS A 275 -6.22 18.15 0.80
N GLN A 276 -6.94 17.34 1.56
CA GLN A 276 -7.86 17.80 2.59
C GLN A 276 -7.15 18.50 3.77
N MET A 277 -5.88 18.19 4.02
CA MET A 277 -5.03 18.86 5.01
C MET A 277 -4.51 20.24 4.54
N GLY A 278 -4.74 20.59 3.28
CA GLY A 278 -4.36 21.89 2.71
C GLY A 278 -3.21 21.83 1.71
N LEU A 279 -2.63 20.63 1.42
CA LEU A 279 -1.61 20.50 0.38
C LEU A 279 -2.19 20.89 -0.99
N PRO A 280 -1.52 21.75 -1.79
CA PRO A 280 -2.03 22.19 -3.09
C PRO A 280 -1.99 21.07 -4.15
N VAL A 281 -2.82 20.04 -3.94
CA VAL A 281 -3.01 18.95 -4.89
C VAL A 281 -4.03 19.35 -5.94
N GLY A 282 -3.68 19.23 -7.21
CA GLY A 282 -4.59 19.41 -8.32
C GLY A 282 -5.52 18.22 -8.51
N LYS A 283 -5.13 17.28 -9.38
CA LYS A 283 -5.83 16.03 -9.60
C LYS A 283 -5.04 14.85 -9.02
N LEU A 284 -5.77 13.89 -8.50
CA LEU A 284 -5.31 12.55 -8.17
C LEU A 284 -5.76 11.62 -9.29
N VAL A 285 -4.83 11.13 -10.08
CA VAL A 285 -5.11 10.30 -11.25
C VAL A 285 -4.97 8.84 -10.85
N CYS A 286 -6.09 8.13 -10.81
CA CYS A 286 -6.16 6.71 -10.51
C CYS A 286 -5.79 5.90 -11.75
N ALA A 287 -4.63 5.26 -11.74
CA ALA A 287 -4.16 4.42 -12.82
C ALA A 287 -4.43 2.95 -12.51
N SER A 288 -5.16 2.26 -13.39
CA SER A 288 -5.49 0.84 -13.29
C SER A 288 -4.75 0.03 -14.37
N ASN A 289 -4.49 -1.24 -14.10
CA ASN A 289 -4.13 -2.21 -15.14
C ASN A 289 -5.40 -2.75 -15.83
N GLU A 290 -5.33 -3.90 -16.49
CA GLU A 290 -6.49 -4.52 -17.15
C GLU A 290 -7.64 -4.85 -16.19
N ASN A 291 -7.36 -5.00 -14.89
CA ASN A 291 -8.37 -5.08 -13.84
C ASN A 291 -8.90 -3.68 -13.49
N ASN A 292 -9.54 -3.02 -14.44
CA ASN A 292 -9.84 -1.60 -14.45
C ASN A 292 -11.16 -1.20 -13.75
N VAL A 293 -11.58 -1.96 -12.73
CA VAL A 293 -12.83 -1.72 -11.99
C VAL A 293 -12.92 -0.29 -11.40
N LEU A 294 -11.79 0.26 -10.96
CA LEU A 294 -11.75 1.63 -10.43
C LEU A 294 -11.93 2.68 -11.53
N THR A 295 -11.37 2.47 -12.70
CA THR A 295 -11.55 3.35 -13.86
C THR A 295 -13.02 3.40 -14.27
N ASP A 296 -13.69 2.24 -14.36
CA ASP A 296 -15.12 2.18 -14.66
C ASP A 296 -15.94 2.90 -13.58
N PHE A 297 -15.65 2.64 -12.30
CA PHE A 297 -16.36 3.29 -11.20
C PHE A 297 -16.19 4.82 -11.22
N LEU A 298 -14.95 5.32 -11.34
CA LEU A 298 -14.66 6.76 -11.34
C LEU A 298 -15.22 7.47 -12.58
N THR A 299 -15.47 6.73 -13.66
CA THR A 299 -16.08 7.25 -14.89
C THR A 299 -17.61 7.25 -14.81
N THR A 300 -18.22 6.14 -14.36
CA THR A 300 -19.65 5.90 -14.49
C THR A 300 -20.43 6.02 -13.17
N GLY A 301 -19.75 5.95 -12.04
CA GLY A 301 -20.37 5.83 -10.71
C GLY A 301 -20.84 4.42 -10.36
N THR A 302 -20.67 3.46 -11.27
CA THR A 302 -21.03 2.06 -11.06
C THR A 302 -19.81 1.20 -10.78
N TYR A 303 -19.81 0.52 -9.64
CA TYR A 303 -18.78 -0.44 -9.25
C TYR A 303 -19.30 -1.86 -9.48
N THR A 304 -18.57 -2.67 -10.25
CA THR A 304 -18.95 -4.07 -10.53
C THR A 304 -17.75 -4.98 -10.25
N ALA A 305 -17.82 -5.75 -9.15
CA ALA A 305 -16.77 -6.70 -8.76
C ALA A 305 -16.88 -8.05 -9.49
N LYS A 306 -18.08 -8.46 -9.89
CA LYS A 306 -18.30 -9.70 -10.65
C LYS A 306 -17.99 -9.49 -12.13
N ARG A 307 -16.72 -9.63 -12.47
CA ARG A 307 -16.16 -9.47 -13.82
C ARG A 307 -15.01 -10.43 -14.05
N GLU A 308 -14.52 -10.51 -15.26
CA GLU A 308 -13.32 -11.26 -15.58
C GLU A 308 -12.11 -10.72 -14.80
N PHE A 309 -11.28 -11.64 -14.32
CA PHE A 309 -10.03 -11.33 -13.63
C PHE A 309 -8.86 -11.59 -14.58
N PHE A 310 -7.99 -10.62 -14.74
CA PHE A 310 -6.79 -10.69 -15.57
C PHE A 310 -5.56 -10.83 -14.67
N LYS A 311 -4.72 -11.83 -14.95
CA LYS A 311 -3.41 -11.93 -14.33
C LYS A 311 -2.43 -11.13 -15.17
N THR A 312 -1.88 -10.05 -14.59
CA THR A 312 -1.02 -9.11 -15.29
C THR A 312 0.42 -9.14 -14.80
N THR A 313 1.30 -8.36 -15.46
CA THR A 313 2.68 -8.14 -15.01
C THR A 313 2.79 -7.18 -13.82
N SER A 314 1.67 -6.54 -13.41
CA SER A 314 1.58 -5.64 -12.24
C SER A 314 0.70 -6.23 -11.12
N PRO A 315 1.10 -7.36 -10.49
CA PRO A 315 0.23 -8.20 -9.65
C PRO A 315 -0.31 -7.52 -8.39
N SER A 316 0.34 -6.47 -7.90
CA SER A 316 -0.18 -5.71 -6.74
C SER A 316 -1.45 -4.91 -7.05
N MET A 317 -1.77 -4.75 -8.35
CA MET A 317 -2.96 -4.07 -8.85
C MET A 317 -4.03 -5.06 -9.35
N ASP A 318 -3.75 -6.37 -9.36
CA ASP A 318 -4.70 -7.42 -9.77
C ASP A 318 -5.75 -7.63 -8.68
N ILE A 319 -6.76 -6.76 -8.68
CA ILE A 319 -7.87 -6.79 -7.71
C ILE A 319 -9.20 -6.50 -8.40
N LEU A 320 -10.27 -7.09 -7.87
CA LEU A 320 -11.66 -6.78 -8.27
C LEU A 320 -12.43 -6.07 -7.15
N VAL A 321 -11.94 -6.10 -5.91
CA VAL A 321 -12.51 -5.37 -4.77
C VAL A 321 -11.47 -4.45 -4.17
N SER A 322 -11.67 -3.15 -4.32
CA SER A 322 -10.77 -2.10 -3.83
C SER A 322 -11.20 -1.65 -2.44
N SER A 323 -10.49 -2.11 -1.41
CA SER A 323 -10.93 -2.03 -0.02
C SER A 323 -11.03 -0.61 0.55
N ASN A 324 -10.12 0.30 0.21
CA ASN A 324 -10.11 1.65 0.80
C ASN A 324 -11.04 2.65 0.07
N LEU A 325 -11.63 2.27 -1.05
CA LEU A 325 -12.62 3.10 -1.73
C LEU A 325 -13.82 3.43 -0.81
N GLU A 326 -14.14 2.51 0.09
CA GLU A 326 -15.16 2.70 1.13
C GLU A 326 -14.92 3.95 1.99
N ARG A 327 -13.64 4.26 2.32
CA ARG A 327 -13.30 5.48 3.05
C ARG A 327 -13.59 6.74 2.25
N LEU A 328 -13.29 6.73 0.94
CA LEU A 328 -13.64 7.86 0.08
C LEU A 328 -15.15 8.04 0.02
N LEU A 329 -15.90 6.96 -0.17
CA LEU A 329 -17.37 7.01 -0.20
C LEU A 329 -17.93 7.63 1.09
N TYR A 330 -17.42 7.24 2.25
CA TYR A 330 -17.83 7.84 3.52
C TYR A 330 -17.57 9.34 3.58
N HIS A 331 -16.39 9.79 3.15
CA HIS A 331 -16.04 11.21 3.18
C HIS A 331 -16.87 12.06 2.22
N VAL A 332 -17.22 11.54 1.04
CA VAL A 332 -17.98 12.31 0.05
C VAL A 332 -19.50 12.23 0.26
N THR A 333 -20.03 11.16 0.86
CA THR A 333 -21.44 11.04 1.16
C THR A 333 -21.81 11.62 2.52
N GLY A 334 -20.87 11.60 3.47
CA GLY A 334 -21.10 11.97 4.87
C GLY A 334 -22.07 11.03 5.60
N SER A 335 -22.36 9.84 5.05
CA SER A 335 -23.40 8.92 5.54
C SER A 335 -22.86 7.49 5.68
N ASP A 336 -22.80 7.03 6.92
CA ASP A 336 -22.49 5.65 7.28
C ASP A 336 -23.55 4.65 6.81
N THR A 337 -24.82 5.03 6.89
CA THR A 337 -25.93 4.19 6.45
C THR A 337 -25.94 3.99 4.92
N GLU A 338 -25.60 5.04 4.14
CA GLU A 338 -25.45 4.92 2.69
C GLU A 338 -24.25 4.01 2.36
N VAL A 339 -23.11 4.21 3.02
CA VAL A 339 -21.92 3.36 2.80
C VAL A 339 -22.22 1.91 3.18
N ALA A 340 -22.87 1.65 4.31
CA ALA A 340 -23.26 0.29 4.70
C ALA A 340 -24.15 -0.38 3.63
N ALA A 341 -25.10 0.37 3.04
CA ALA A 341 -25.96 -0.14 1.97
C ALA A 341 -25.15 -0.44 0.68
N LEU A 342 -24.22 0.43 0.29
CA LEU A 342 -23.33 0.21 -0.87
C LEU A 342 -22.44 -1.02 -0.67
N MET A 343 -21.86 -1.20 0.53
CA MET A 343 -21.01 -2.36 0.84
C MET A 343 -21.80 -3.66 0.90
N LYS A 344 -23.06 -3.63 1.37
CA LYS A 344 -23.97 -4.77 1.30
C LYS A 344 -24.25 -5.14 -0.15
N SER A 345 -24.51 -4.17 -1.02
CA SER A 345 -24.73 -4.40 -2.45
C SER A 345 -23.47 -4.91 -3.16
N LEU A 346 -22.29 -4.50 -2.69
CA LEU A 346 -21.03 -5.05 -3.20
C LEU A 346 -20.86 -6.53 -2.82
N ALA A 347 -21.26 -6.91 -1.61
CA ALA A 347 -21.22 -8.31 -1.17
C ALA A 347 -22.22 -9.18 -1.95
N GLU A 348 -23.43 -8.68 -2.15
CA GLU A 348 -24.55 -9.32 -2.87
C GLU A 348 -25.46 -8.26 -3.51
N PRO A 349 -25.51 -8.09 -4.81
CA PRO A 349 -25.14 -8.96 -5.94
C PRO A 349 -23.73 -8.76 -6.51
N GLY A 350 -22.85 -7.96 -5.89
CA GLY A 350 -21.47 -7.72 -6.35
C GLY A 350 -21.34 -6.44 -7.18
N SER A 351 -22.32 -5.54 -7.06
CA SER A 351 -22.30 -4.25 -7.76
C SER A 351 -23.11 -3.21 -6.99
N TYR A 352 -22.70 -1.94 -7.13
CA TYR A 352 -23.47 -0.79 -6.67
C TYR A 352 -23.29 0.40 -7.61
N THR A 353 -24.21 1.37 -7.54
CA THR A 353 -24.10 2.65 -8.24
C THR A 353 -24.30 3.77 -7.23
N VAL A 354 -23.39 4.75 -7.23
CA VAL A 354 -23.52 5.95 -6.41
C VAL A 354 -24.42 6.99 -7.08
N ARG A 355 -24.92 7.92 -6.30
CA ARG A 355 -25.73 9.03 -6.83
C ARG A 355 -24.90 9.91 -7.77
N PRO A 356 -25.50 10.54 -8.79
CA PRO A 356 -24.79 11.41 -9.71
C PRO A 356 -24.03 12.57 -9.04
N GLU A 357 -24.58 13.13 -7.96
CA GLU A 357 -23.92 14.18 -7.20
C GLU A 357 -22.67 13.65 -6.46
N THR A 358 -22.73 12.44 -5.92
CA THR A 358 -21.58 11.79 -5.28
C THR A 358 -20.47 11.57 -6.30
N LEU A 359 -20.81 11.08 -7.50
CA LEU A 359 -19.82 10.91 -8.58
C LEU A 359 -19.16 12.25 -8.96
N ARG A 360 -19.96 13.32 -9.14
CA ARG A 360 -19.40 14.65 -9.45
C ARG A 360 -18.42 15.13 -8.39
N THR A 361 -18.77 14.98 -7.11
CA THR A 361 -17.87 15.35 -6.00
C THR A 361 -16.56 14.56 -6.03
N ILE A 362 -16.62 13.27 -6.33
CA ILE A 362 -15.41 12.44 -6.51
C ILE A 362 -14.57 12.98 -7.68
N GLN A 363 -15.19 13.26 -8.81
CA GLN A 363 -14.53 13.73 -10.05
C GLN A 363 -13.91 15.13 -9.92
N GLU A 364 -14.29 15.94 -8.92
CA GLU A 364 -13.60 17.20 -8.62
C GLU A 364 -12.14 16.98 -8.22
N SER A 365 -11.84 15.90 -7.51
CA SER A 365 -10.50 15.58 -7.04
C SER A 365 -9.80 14.48 -7.84
N PHE A 366 -10.56 13.54 -8.41
CA PHE A 366 -10.01 12.36 -9.08
C PHE A 366 -10.20 12.43 -10.60
N ALA A 367 -9.21 11.89 -11.30
CA ALA A 367 -9.28 11.46 -12.69
C ALA A 367 -8.86 9.98 -12.74
N CYS A 368 -9.03 9.31 -13.88
CA CYS A 368 -8.71 7.89 -13.98
C CYS A 368 -8.36 7.48 -15.41
N GLY A 369 -7.68 6.37 -15.52
CA GLY A 369 -7.38 5.68 -16.77
C GLY A 369 -6.84 4.29 -16.49
N TRP A 370 -6.58 3.53 -17.55
CA TRP A 370 -6.02 2.19 -17.45
C TRP A 370 -5.05 1.89 -18.59
N SER A 371 -4.26 0.86 -18.43
CA SER A 371 -3.27 0.41 -19.41
C SER A 371 -3.40 -1.08 -19.67
N SER A 372 -3.30 -1.47 -20.96
CA SER A 372 -3.10 -2.87 -21.35
C SER A 372 -1.66 -3.30 -21.10
N GLU A 373 -1.40 -4.62 -21.10
CA GLU A 373 -0.05 -5.18 -20.98
C GLU A 373 0.89 -4.70 -22.11
N GLU A 374 0.38 -4.51 -23.33
CA GLU A 374 1.15 -3.97 -24.45
C GLU A 374 1.55 -2.50 -24.19
N GLN A 375 0.64 -1.70 -23.65
CA GLN A 375 0.91 -0.29 -23.30
C GLN A 375 1.91 -0.20 -22.14
N VAL A 376 1.81 -1.10 -21.14
CA VAL A 376 2.79 -1.19 -20.04
C VAL A 376 4.19 -1.48 -20.58
N ALA A 377 4.34 -2.48 -21.45
CA ALA A 377 5.64 -2.82 -22.05
C ALA A 377 6.18 -1.66 -22.92
N GLY A 378 5.32 -1.01 -23.71
CA GLY A 378 5.67 0.16 -24.51
C GLY A 378 6.15 1.32 -23.65
N GLU A 379 5.52 1.54 -22.50
CA GLU A 379 5.88 2.64 -21.58
C GLU A 379 7.21 2.40 -20.86
N ILE A 380 7.49 1.17 -20.41
CA ILE A 380 8.81 0.81 -19.83
C ILE A 380 9.92 1.12 -20.84
N ARG A 381 9.74 0.70 -22.10
CA ARG A 381 10.69 0.95 -23.17
C ARG A 381 10.87 2.45 -23.43
N ALA A 382 9.76 3.17 -23.60
CA ALA A 382 9.80 4.60 -23.87
C ALA A 382 10.50 5.39 -22.76
N ARG A 383 10.20 5.10 -21.48
CA ARG A 383 10.87 5.78 -20.36
C ARG A 383 12.37 5.47 -20.31
N CYS A 384 12.75 4.21 -20.57
CA CYS A 384 14.15 3.81 -20.59
C CYS A 384 14.93 4.47 -21.75
N GLU A 385 14.39 4.42 -22.97
CA GLU A 385 15.08 4.90 -24.18
C GLU A 385 15.07 6.43 -24.31
N GLN A 386 13.94 7.09 -23.97
CA GLN A 386 13.77 8.53 -24.19
C GLN A 386 14.22 9.37 -23.01
N ASP A 387 13.95 8.91 -21.79
CA ASP A 387 14.21 9.68 -20.56
C ASP A 387 15.35 9.10 -19.73
N GLY A 388 15.90 7.93 -20.11
CA GLY A 388 16.90 7.22 -19.31
C GLY A 388 16.37 6.76 -17.95
N TYR A 389 15.04 6.67 -17.81
CA TYR A 389 14.38 6.28 -16.55
C TYR A 389 13.85 4.84 -16.64
N LEU A 390 14.36 3.96 -15.76
CA LEU A 390 13.91 2.58 -15.65
C LEU A 390 12.83 2.48 -14.58
N CYS A 391 11.64 2.04 -14.95
CA CYS A 391 10.53 1.81 -14.03
C CYS A 391 10.08 0.34 -14.01
N ASP A 392 9.39 -0.04 -12.95
CA ASP A 392 8.71 -1.33 -12.85
C ASP A 392 7.35 -1.32 -13.58
N THR A 393 6.75 -2.48 -13.70
CA THR A 393 5.48 -2.68 -14.42
C THR A 393 4.31 -1.89 -13.83
N HIS A 394 4.23 -1.75 -12.50
CA HIS A 394 3.18 -0.96 -11.84
C HIS A 394 3.35 0.54 -12.13
N THR A 395 4.58 1.03 -12.02
CA THR A 395 4.91 2.43 -12.31
C THR A 395 4.66 2.77 -13.78
N ALA A 396 4.91 1.83 -14.70
CA ALA A 396 4.62 2.01 -16.12
C ALA A 396 3.14 2.19 -16.41
N VAL A 397 2.24 1.47 -15.73
CA VAL A 397 0.79 1.72 -15.79
C VAL A 397 0.50 3.18 -15.48
N ALA A 398 1.09 3.71 -14.40
CA ALA A 398 0.86 5.10 -14.00
C ALA A 398 1.48 6.11 -14.96
N PHE A 399 2.65 5.86 -15.55
CA PHE A 399 3.21 6.74 -16.58
C PHE A 399 2.33 6.82 -17.81
N HIS A 400 1.81 5.68 -18.29
CA HIS A 400 0.90 5.66 -19.44
C HIS A 400 -0.36 6.48 -19.19
N VAL A 401 -0.98 6.30 -18.02
CA VAL A 401 -2.19 7.05 -17.65
C VAL A 401 -1.88 8.53 -17.39
N ALA A 402 -0.74 8.85 -16.77
CA ALA A 402 -0.30 10.22 -16.52
C ALA A 402 -0.18 11.04 -17.82
N ALA A 403 0.33 10.42 -18.89
CA ALA A 403 0.46 11.08 -20.18
C ALA A 403 -0.90 11.55 -20.75
N GLN A 404 -1.99 10.84 -20.44
CA GLN A 404 -3.35 11.18 -20.87
C GLN A 404 -3.95 12.36 -20.08
N HIS A 405 -3.40 12.67 -18.89
CA HIS A 405 -3.90 13.67 -17.95
C HIS A 405 -2.93 14.83 -17.71
N LYS A 406 -1.81 14.88 -18.42
CA LYS A 406 -0.84 15.98 -18.29
C LYS A 406 -1.51 17.30 -18.64
N ARG A 407 -1.30 18.32 -17.80
CA ARG A 407 -1.83 19.66 -17.97
C ARG A 407 -0.68 20.66 -18.11
N ASP A 408 -0.83 21.63 -19.02
CA ASP A 408 0.18 22.67 -19.22
C ASP A 408 0.38 23.49 -17.93
N GLY A 409 1.65 23.68 -17.57
CA GLY A 409 2.04 24.46 -16.40
C GLY A 409 1.78 23.79 -15.04
N VAL A 410 1.28 22.54 -15.01
CA VAL A 410 1.07 21.77 -13.77
C VAL A 410 2.01 20.57 -13.75
N PRO A 411 2.93 20.48 -12.77
CA PRO A 411 3.77 19.30 -12.65
C PRO A 411 2.94 18.03 -12.37
N MET A 412 3.35 16.94 -13.02
CA MET A 412 2.81 15.61 -12.80
C MET A 412 3.81 14.76 -12.03
N VAL A 413 3.43 14.29 -10.87
CA VAL A 413 4.20 13.35 -10.06
C VAL A 413 3.62 11.95 -10.20
N VAL A 414 4.38 11.03 -10.76
CA VAL A 414 4.02 9.62 -10.87
C VAL A 414 4.60 8.87 -9.67
N LEU A 415 3.77 8.12 -8.95
CA LEU A 415 4.24 7.32 -7.82
C LEU A 415 4.89 6.03 -8.34
N SER A 416 6.18 5.87 -8.04
CA SER A 416 6.95 4.66 -8.37
C SER A 416 6.96 3.73 -7.18
N THR A 417 6.16 2.68 -7.26
CA THR A 417 5.75 1.88 -6.11
C THR A 417 6.60 0.66 -5.84
N ALA A 418 7.45 0.24 -6.80
CA ALA A 418 8.36 -0.89 -6.64
C ALA A 418 9.64 -0.69 -7.45
N SER A 419 10.73 -1.34 -7.01
CA SER A 419 11.96 -1.40 -7.80
C SER A 419 11.76 -2.26 -9.05
N PRO A 420 12.26 -1.82 -10.23
CA PRO A 420 12.20 -2.63 -11.46
C PRO A 420 12.90 -3.98 -11.34
N PHE A 421 13.89 -4.08 -10.46
CA PHE A 421 14.63 -5.32 -10.19
C PHE A 421 13.84 -6.38 -9.40
N LYS A 422 12.61 -6.09 -8.97
CA LYS A 422 11.69 -7.10 -8.42
C LYS A 422 10.98 -7.90 -9.51
N PHE A 423 10.93 -7.36 -10.72
CA PHE A 423 10.26 -7.92 -11.89
C PHE A 423 11.21 -7.96 -13.11
N PRO A 424 12.46 -8.45 -12.95
CA PRO A 424 13.51 -8.26 -13.95
C PRO A 424 13.18 -8.89 -15.29
N ARG A 425 12.47 -10.03 -15.29
CA ARG A 425 12.07 -10.70 -16.54
C ARG A 425 11.05 -9.88 -17.34
N SER A 426 9.98 -9.43 -16.68
CA SER A 426 8.95 -8.61 -17.33
C SER A 426 9.53 -7.29 -17.85
N VAL A 427 10.46 -6.68 -17.11
CA VAL A 427 11.14 -5.45 -17.55
C VAL A 427 12.04 -5.72 -18.75
N LEU A 428 12.84 -6.81 -18.76
CA LEU A 428 13.66 -7.20 -19.92
C LEU A 428 12.82 -7.46 -21.17
N GLU A 429 11.73 -8.22 -21.02
CA GLU A 429 10.79 -8.51 -22.12
C GLU A 429 10.20 -7.22 -22.69
N ALA A 430 9.81 -6.28 -21.81
CA ALA A 430 9.35 -4.95 -22.22
C ALA A 430 10.41 -4.16 -23.00
N LEU A 431 11.69 -4.31 -22.65
CA LEU A 431 12.83 -3.71 -23.38
C LEU A 431 13.19 -4.48 -24.68
N GLY A 432 12.38 -5.48 -25.06
CA GLY A 432 12.58 -6.27 -26.28
C GLY A 432 13.70 -7.32 -26.17
N GLN A 433 14.07 -7.69 -24.96
CA GLN A 433 15.09 -8.70 -24.71
C GLN A 433 14.47 -10.07 -24.41
N THR A 434 15.19 -11.14 -24.73
CA THR A 434 14.81 -12.47 -24.25
C THR A 434 15.26 -12.60 -22.80
N ALA A 435 14.29 -12.72 -21.88
CA ALA A 435 14.59 -12.84 -20.46
C ALA A 435 15.05 -14.28 -20.12
N PRO A 436 16.14 -14.44 -19.35
CA PRO A 436 16.51 -15.73 -18.77
C PRO A 436 15.39 -16.32 -17.89
N ALA A 437 15.36 -17.64 -17.76
CA ALA A 437 14.41 -18.30 -16.87
C ALA A 437 14.70 -18.03 -15.38
N ASN A 438 15.96 -17.78 -15.04
CA ASN A 438 16.40 -17.45 -13.69
C ASN A 438 16.31 -15.93 -13.45
N ASP A 439 15.59 -15.51 -12.41
CA ASP A 439 15.37 -14.09 -12.12
C ASP A 439 16.67 -13.35 -11.75
N PHE A 440 17.69 -14.01 -11.18
CA PHE A 440 18.99 -13.37 -10.90
C PHE A 440 19.85 -13.19 -12.14
N GLU A 441 19.76 -14.10 -13.12
CA GLU A 441 20.39 -13.90 -14.42
C GLU A 441 19.68 -12.77 -15.17
N ALA A 442 18.36 -12.72 -15.10
CA ALA A 442 17.58 -11.62 -15.65
C ALA A 442 17.92 -10.28 -14.98
N MET A 443 18.10 -10.27 -13.65
CA MET A 443 18.54 -9.08 -12.90
C MET A 443 19.91 -8.60 -13.36
N GLN A 444 20.89 -9.51 -13.52
CA GLN A 444 22.23 -9.18 -14.00
C GLN A 444 22.18 -8.64 -15.45
N GLN A 445 21.43 -9.29 -16.34
CA GLN A 445 21.26 -8.79 -17.70
C GLN A 445 20.61 -7.41 -17.74
N LEU A 446 19.65 -7.14 -16.85
CA LEU A 446 19.04 -5.82 -16.72
C LEU A 446 20.03 -4.77 -16.26
N GLU A 447 20.93 -5.10 -15.31
CA GLU A 447 22.02 -4.22 -14.89
C GLU A 447 22.97 -3.89 -16.07
N GLU A 448 23.37 -4.91 -16.83
CA GLU A 448 24.29 -4.75 -17.96
C GLU A 448 23.71 -3.86 -19.08
N ILE A 449 22.41 -4.04 -19.39
CA ILE A 449 21.75 -3.30 -20.49
C ILE A 449 21.46 -1.85 -20.08
N THR A 450 21.04 -1.64 -18.82
CA THR A 450 20.56 -0.32 -18.37
C THR A 450 21.63 0.52 -17.68
N GLY A 451 22.75 -0.10 -17.28
CA GLY A 451 23.77 0.55 -16.45
C GLY A 451 23.28 0.91 -15.04
N ARG A 452 22.10 0.38 -14.62
CA ARG A 452 21.56 0.56 -13.28
C ARG A 452 21.98 -0.60 -12.40
N THR A 453 22.07 -0.37 -11.10
CA THR A 453 22.46 -1.41 -10.13
C THR A 453 21.24 -1.85 -9.33
N ALA A 454 21.05 -3.15 -9.20
CA ALA A 454 20.00 -3.73 -8.38
C ALA A 454 20.21 -3.37 -6.90
N PRO A 455 19.13 -3.09 -6.13
CA PRO A 455 19.23 -2.91 -4.70
C PRO A 455 19.97 -4.09 -4.03
N ALA A 456 20.90 -3.78 -3.13
CA ALA A 456 21.70 -4.80 -2.44
C ALA A 456 20.84 -5.82 -1.69
N SER A 457 19.70 -5.39 -1.14
CA SER A 457 18.74 -6.27 -0.47
C SER A 457 18.12 -7.32 -1.40
N LEU A 458 17.99 -7.04 -2.71
CA LEU A 458 17.50 -7.99 -3.71
C LEU A 458 18.60 -8.91 -4.21
N SER A 459 19.75 -8.38 -4.58
CA SER A 459 20.89 -9.20 -5.07
C SER A 459 21.43 -10.15 -4.01
N ALA A 460 21.37 -9.78 -2.72
CA ALA A 460 21.77 -10.64 -1.60
C ALA A 460 20.90 -11.90 -1.44
N LEU A 461 19.68 -11.92 -1.93
CA LEU A 461 18.76 -13.07 -1.80
C LEU A 461 19.33 -14.35 -2.42
N ARG A 462 20.14 -14.21 -3.47
CA ARG A 462 20.81 -15.36 -4.13
C ARG A 462 21.64 -16.22 -3.17
N ARG A 463 22.09 -15.64 -2.05
CA ARG A 463 23.00 -16.29 -1.08
C ARG A 463 22.29 -16.61 0.24
N LYS A 464 21.03 -16.20 0.41
CA LYS A 464 20.27 -16.47 1.63
C LYS A 464 19.70 -17.88 1.62
N ALA A 465 19.77 -18.56 2.77
CA ALA A 465 19.14 -19.87 2.94
C ALA A 465 17.62 -19.70 3.09
N GLU A 466 16.87 -20.55 2.40
CA GLU A 466 15.42 -20.64 2.59
C GLU A 466 15.12 -21.26 3.96
N ARG A 467 14.39 -20.53 4.80
CA ARG A 467 13.98 -20.97 6.13
C ARG A 467 12.61 -21.64 6.13
N PHE A 468 11.75 -21.26 5.19
CA PHE A 468 10.36 -21.67 5.15
C PHE A 468 10.06 -22.40 3.83
N ASN A 469 9.72 -23.68 3.93
CA ASN A 469 9.42 -24.55 2.78
C ASN A 469 8.10 -25.32 2.93
N THR A 470 7.30 -24.97 3.95
CA THR A 470 6.04 -25.66 4.23
C THR A 470 4.96 -25.25 3.25
N VAL A 471 4.35 -26.24 2.60
CA VAL A 471 3.21 -26.08 1.69
C VAL A 471 1.96 -26.62 2.39
N ILE A 472 0.90 -25.82 2.42
CA ILE A 472 -0.37 -26.16 3.06
C ILE A 472 -1.55 -26.02 2.09
N ASP A 473 -2.67 -26.64 2.42
CA ASP A 473 -3.95 -26.38 1.77
C ASP A 473 -4.67 -25.17 2.44
N PRO A 474 -5.54 -24.44 1.72
CA PRO A 474 -6.22 -23.27 2.28
C PRO A 474 -6.98 -23.55 3.60
N GLU A 475 -7.51 -24.76 3.76
CA GLU A 475 -8.24 -25.21 4.95
C GLU A 475 -7.34 -25.33 6.19
N GLN A 476 -6.03 -25.53 6.00
CA GLN A 476 -5.06 -25.70 7.09
C GLN A 476 -4.64 -24.36 7.71
N ILE A 477 -4.98 -23.23 7.11
CA ILE A 477 -4.68 -21.89 7.67
C ILE A 477 -5.27 -21.74 9.08
N ALA A 478 -6.47 -22.27 9.32
CA ALA A 478 -7.09 -22.27 10.66
C ALA A 478 -6.26 -23.08 11.68
N GLN A 479 -5.72 -24.21 11.27
CA GLN A 479 -4.84 -25.02 12.13
C GLN A 479 -3.54 -24.30 12.47
N VAL A 480 -2.96 -23.61 11.48
CA VAL A 480 -1.77 -22.77 11.70
C VAL A 480 -2.08 -21.67 12.73
N ALA A 481 -3.19 -20.95 12.59
CA ALA A 481 -3.58 -19.93 13.56
C ALA A 481 -3.75 -20.50 14.97
N LEU A 482 -4.36 -21.67 15.11
CA LEU A 482 -4.57 -22.36 16.37
C LEU A 482 -3.30 -23.04 16.94
N SER A 483 -2.20 -23.10 16.21
CA SER A 483 -0.93 -23.66 16.73
C SER A 483 -0.16 -22.70 17.63
N TYR A 484 -0.45 -21.38 17.56
CA TYR A 484 0.23 -20.38 18.36
C TYR A 484 -0.11 -20.45 19.85
N GLN A 485 0.89 -20.18 20.68
CA GLN A 485 0.80 -20.20 22.15
C GLN A 485 1.09 -18.79 22.71
N ALA A 486 0.67 -18.57 23.97
CA ALA A 486 0.87 -17.29 24.67
C ALA A 486 2.35 -16.93 24.84
#